data_1d2c6031174a0c8fd7607f3b0c73631b
#
_entry.id   1d2c6031174a0c8fd7607f3b0c73631b
#
_cell.length_a   1.000
_cell.length_b   1.000
_cell.length_c   1.000
_cell.angle_alpha   90.00
_cell.angle_beta   90.00
_cell.angle_gamma   90.00
#
_symmetry.space_group_name_H-M   'P 1'
#
loop_
_entity.id
_entity.type
_entity.pdbx_description
1 polymer ?
#
loop_
_entity_poly.entity_id
_entity_poly.type
_entity_poly.pdbx_seq_one_letter_code
_entity_poly.pdbx_strand_id
1 'polypeptide(L)'
;GVHDLCGNIWEFARGVRIRDGALWAAENNDAALPETDLTECGDGWKPITDAEGHPLYVAVEDNKITFNTYPSIHRDYCGCVWGNVRMNCDSEQLRALALFAGEEKAGCYVDSTEGEYILIRGGDWSNGGYAGVFNSYLGNPRSNADGNVGGRSAYFKKH
;
A
#
# COMPACT_ATOMS: atom_id res chain seq x y z
N GLY A 1 17.64 19.27 1.94
CA GLY A 1 16.74 18.56 1.04
C GLY A 1 16.56 17.11 1.47
N VAL A 2 15.46 16.48 1.07
CA VAL A 2 15.28 15.04 1.23
C VAL A 2 15.97 14.37 0.05
N HIS A 3 16.93 13.49 0.33
CA HIS A 3 17.66 12.71 -0.66
C HIS A 3 17.15 11.27 -0.66
N ASP A 4 17.29 10.58 -1.80
CA ASP A 4 16.97 9.16 -1.97
C ASP A 4 15.51 8.78 -1.63
N LEU A 5 14.54 9.58 -2.12
CA LEU A 5 13.11 9.29 -1.94
C LEU A 5 12.65 8.05 -2.73
N CYS A 6 13.44 7.58 -3.68
CA CYS A 6 13.09 6.43 -4.51
C CYS A 6 14.31 5.81 -5.18
N GLY A 7 14.22 4.51 -5.50
CA GLY A 7 15.17 3.81 -6.35
C GLY A 7 16.42 3.28 -5.66
N ASN A 8 16.58 3.46 -4.35
CA ASN A 8 17.70 2.92 -3.59
C ASN A 8 17.27 1.65 -2.82
N ILE A 9 16.30 1.80 -1.94
CA ILE A 9 15.65 0.71 -1.19
C ILE A 9 14.15 0.96 -1.15
N TRP A 10 13.38 -0.10 -1.03
CA TRP A 10 11.98 -0.02 -0.68
C TRP A 10 11.81 0.54 0.72
N GLU A 11 10.88 1.47 0.91
CA GLU A 11 10.63 2.08 2.21
C GLU A 11 9.26 1.71 2.75
N PHE A 12 9.21 1.29 4.01
CA PHE A 12 7.94 1.06 4.70
C PHE A 12 7.10 2.34 4.74
N ALA A 13 5.90 2.28 4.18
CA ALA A 13 4.88 3.30 4.33
C ALA A 13 3.94 2.89 5.48
N ARG A 14 4.34 3.24 6.71
CA ARG A 14 3.57 2.93 7.91
C ARG A 14 2.15 3.45 7.80
N GLY A 15 1.18 2.64 8.19
CA GLY A 15 -0.22 3.04 8.26
C GLY A 15 -1.08 2.61 7.08
N VAL A 16 -0.59 1.77 6.17
CA VAL A 16 -1.39 1.13 5.12
C VAL A 16 -1.06 -0.35 5.03
N ARG A 17 -2.09 -1.19 4.96
CA ARG A 17 -1.93 -2.64 4.79
C ARG A 17 -3.06 -3.26 3.97
N ILE A 18 -2.79 -4.46 3.43
CA ILE A 18 -3.80 -5.45 3.07
C ILE A 18 -3.83 -6.50 4.19
N ARG A 19 -5.02 -6.91 4.61
CA ARG A 19 -5.21 -8.07 5.47
C ARG A 19 -6.36 -8.92 4.93
N ASP A 20 -6.05 -10.16 4.58
CA ASP A 20 -6.99 -11.12 4.01
C ASP A 20 -7.76 -10.55 2.79
N GLY A 21 -7.05 -9.78 1.96
CA GLY A 21 -7.59 -9.09 0.79
C GLY A 21 -8.28 -7.75 1.08
N ALA A 22 -8.58 -7.41 2.33
CA ALA A 22 -9.17 -6.12 2.71
C ALA A 22 -8.10 -5.03 2.88
N LEU A 23 -8.42 -3.80 2.49
CA LEU A 23 -7.56 -2.64 2.63
C LEU A 23 -7.83 -1.89 3.94
N TRP A 24 -6.76 -1.57 4.65
CA TRP A 24 -6.81 -0.87 5.93
C TRP A 24 -5.80 0.27 5.96
N ALA A 25 -6.17 1.35 6.63
CA ALA A 25 -5.25 2.46 6.90
C ALA A 25 -5.41 3.00 8.32
N ALA A 26 -4.37 3.67 8.82
CA ALA A 26 -4.49 4.57 9.96
C ALA A 26 -5.16 5.87 9.48
N GLU A 27 -6.10 6.39 10.26
CA GLU A 27 -6.80 7.65 9.94
C GLU A 27 -5.94 8.88 10.29
N ASN A 28 -6.29 10.02 9.71
CA ASN A 28 -5.84 11.36 10.13
C ASN A 28 -4.32 11.51 10.34
N ASN A 29 -3.50 10.75 9.64
CA ASN A 29 -2.05 10.69 9.88
C ASN A 29 -1.64 10.12 11.26
N ASP A 30 -2.54 9.38 11.92
CA ASP A 30 -2.30 8.76 13.23
C ASP A 30 -1.14 7.76 13.20
N ALA A 31 -0.77 7.27 12.02
CA ALA A 31 0.42 6.44 11.83
C ALA A 31 1.72 7.11 12.32
N ALA A 32 1.75 8.46 12.38
CA ALA A 32 2.89 9.21 12.91
C ALA A 32 2.90 9.31 14.44
N LEU A 33 1.79 8.99 15.11
CA LEU A 33 1.65 9.09 16.55
C LEU A 33 2.23 7.84 17.23
N PRO A 34 3.09 7.99 18.25
CA PRO A 34 3.67 6.84 18.96
C PRO A 34 2.64 5.96 19.67
N GLU A 35 1.53 6.56 20.11
CA GLU A 35 0.44 5.90 20.83
C GLU A 35 -0.49 5.08 19.93
N THR A 36 -0.45 5.26 18.60
CA THR A 36 -1.30 4.51 17.68
C THR A 36 -0.81 3.07 17.56
N ASP A 37 -1.64 2.13 18.00
CA ASP A 37 -1.32 0.70 17.89
C ASP A 37 -1.56 0.19 16.45
N LEU A 38 -0.47 0.09 15.70
CA LEU A 38 -0.42 -0.48 14.36
C LEU A 38 0.24 -1.87 14.35
N THR A 39 0.21 -2.60 15.46
CA THR A 39 0.54 -4.03 15.47
C THR A 39 -0.47 -4.81 14.63
N GLU A 40 -0.22 -6.07 14.37
CA GLU A 40 -1.11 -6.90 13.54
C GLU A 40 -2.56 -6.90 14.05
N CYS A 41 -2.74 -6.92 15.38
CA CYS A 41 -4.05 -6.92 16.05
C CYS A 41 -4.41 -5.55 16.65
N GLY A 42 -3.65 -4.50 16.35
CA GLY A 42 -3.87 -3.16 16.89
C GLY A 42 -5.18 -2.55 16.45
N ASP A 43 -5.72 -1.64 17.25
CA ASP A 43 -6.99 -0.94 17.04
C ASP A 43 -6.86 0.33 16.20
N GLY A 44 -5.63 0.75 15.89
CA GLY A 44 -5.34 1.90 15.04
C GLY A 44 -5.68 1.70 13.55
N TRP A 45 -6.07 0.49 13.14
CA TRP A 45 -6.45 0.19 11.78
C TRP A 45 -7.93 0.44 11.52
N LYS A 46 -8.23 1.16 10.45
CA LYS A 46 -9.59 1.39 9.96
C LYS A 46 -9.71 0.89 8.52
N PRO A 47 -10.84 0.32 8.11
CA PRO A 47 -11.03 -0.08 6.72
C PRO A 47 -10.96 1.16 5.81
N ILE A 48 -10.27 1.05 4.69
CA ILE A 48 -10.38 2.04 3.61
C ILE A 48 -11.73 1.83 2.96
N THR A 49 -12.47 2.92 2.70
CA THR A 49 -13.82 2.86 2.16
C THR A 49 -13.95 3.64 0.84
N ASP A 50 -15.02 3.36 0.11
CA ASP A 50 -15.50 4.22 -0.98
C ASP A 50 -16.26 5.45 -0.42
N ALA A 51 -16.81 6.23 -1.33
CA ALA A 51 -17.59 7.44 -0.98
C ALA A 51 -18.90 7.14 -0.22
N GLU A 52 -19.43 5.93 -0.38
CA GLU A 52 -20.64 5.42 0.29
C GLU A 52 -20.34 4.73 1.62
N GLY A 53 -19.07 4.56 1.98
CA GLY A 53 -18.64 3.92 3.23
C GLY A 53 -18.47 2.41 3.16
N HIS A 54 -18.48 1.81 1.97
CA HIS A 54 -18.24 0.37 1.81
C HIS A 54 -16.74 0.07 1.92
N PRO A 55 -16.33 -0.95 2.69
CA PRO A 55 -14.93 -1.37 2.76
C PRO A 55 -14.38 -1.80 1.41
N LEU A 56 -13.11 -1.50 1.18
CA LEU A 56 -12.43 -1.85 -0.07
C LEU A 56 -11.59 -3.11 0.06
N TYR A 57 -11.57 -3.87 -1.03
CA TYR A 57 -10.85 -5.13 -1.16
C TYR A 57 -10.02 -5.14 -2.44
N VAL A 58 -8.96 -5.93 -2.43
CA VAL A 58 -8.14 -6.21 -3.61
C VAL A 58 -8.43 -7.62 -4.11
N ALA A 59 -8.73 -7.74 -5.37
CA ALA A 59 -8.83 -8.99 -6.09
C ALA A 59 -7.68 -9.12 -7.09
N VAL A 60 -7.16 -10.33 -7.24
CA VAL A 60 -6.21 -10.69 -8.30
C VAL A 60 -6.82 -11.84 -9.10
N GLU A 61 -7.13 -11.60 -10.37
CA GLU A 61 -7.69 -12.58 -11.29
C GLU A 61 -7.06 -12.39 -12.66
N ASP A 62 -6.63 -13.49 -13.28
CA ASP A 62 -5.98 -13.49 -14.61
C ASP A 62 -4.85 -12.46 -14.75
N ASN A 63 -3.98 -12.37 -13.73
CA ASN A 63 -2.90 -11.40 -13.64
C ASN A 63 -3.36 -9.93 -13.72
N LYS A 64 -4.56 -9.63 -13.23
CA LYS A 64 -5.10 -8.28 -13.15
C LYS A 64 -5.44 -7.94 -11.71
N ILE A 65 -4.99 -6.76 -11.30
CA ILE A 65 -5.32 -6.20 -9.99
C ILE A 65 -6.59 -5.36 -10.12
N THR A 66 -7.54 -5.62 -9.23
CA THR A 66 -8.80 -4.87 -9.18
C THR A 66 -9.10 -4.45 -7.74
N PHE A 67 -9.46 -3.19 -7.55
CA PHE A 67 -9.97 -2.66 -6.28
C PHE A 67 -11.50 -2.65 -6.34
N ASN A 68 -12.16 -3.30 -5.37
CA ASN A 68 -13.60 -3.54 -5.31
C ASN A 68 -14.19 -3.13 -3.97
N THR A 69 -15.52 -2.97 -3.92
CA THR A 69 -16.31 -2.77 -2.68
C THR A 69 -16.85 -4.10 -2.09
N TYR A 70 -16.41 -5.22 -2.60
CA TYR A 70 -16.81 -6.56 -2.14
C TYR A 70 -15.60 -7.49 -2.06
N PRO A 71 -15.58 -8.43 -1.10
CA PRO A 71 -14.52 -9.41 -0.99
C PRO A 71 -14.50 -10.35 -2.21
N SER A 72 -13.31 -10.72 -2.64
CA SER A 72 -13.12 -11.65 -3.78
C SER A 72 -12.65 -13.01 -3.27
N ILE A 73 -13.07 -14.07 -3.99
CA ILE A 73 -12.48 -15.41 -3.88
C ILE A 73 -11.20 -15.53 -4.72
N HIS A 74 -11.01 -14.62 -5.68
CA HIS A 74 -9.82 -14.57 -6.52
C HIS A 74 -8.72 -13.80 -5.77
N ARG A 75 -7.84 -14.57 -5.11
CA ARG A 75 -6.76 -14.07 -4.27
C ARG A 75 -5.46 -14.67 -4.75
N ASP A 76 -4.52 -13.81 -5.11
CA ASP A 76 -3.19 -14.22 -5.57
C ASP A 76 -2.23 -13.05 -5.42
N TYR A 77 -0.98 -13.29 -5.74
CA TYR A 77 0.02 -12.25 -5.96
C TYR A 77 -0.01 -11.78 -7.41
N CYS A 78 0.05 -10.47 -7.61
CA CYS A 78 0.17 -9.89 -8.94
C CYS A 78 1.03 -8.61 -8.91
N GLY A 79 1.84 -8.44 -9.96
CA GLY A 79 2.56 -7.20 -10.25
C GLY A 79 2.23 -6.68 -11.63
N CYS A 80 1.88 -5.41 -11.73
CA CYS A 80 1.65 -4.71 -13.00
C CYS A 80 2.04 -3.24 -12.88
N VAL A 81 1.79 -2.45 -13.92
CA VAL A 81 1.86 -0.97 -13.82
C VAL A 81 0.49 -0.42 -13.42
N TRP A 82 0.47 0.73 -12.75
CA TRP A 82 -0.78 1.37 -12.31
C TRP A 82 -1.78 1.60 -13.44
N GLY A 83 -1.32 1.82 -14.68
CA GLY A 83 -2.19 1.94 -15.85
C GLY A 83 -3.01 0.68 -16.17
N ASN A 84 -2.64 -0.49 -15.64
CA ASN A 84 -3.33 -1.76 -15.83
C ASN A 84 -4.21 -2.16 -14.62
N VAL A 85 -4.18 -1.38 -13.55
CA VAL A 85 -5.01 -1.61 -12.36
C VAL A 85 -6.45 -1.16 -12.65
N ARG A 86 -7.43 -1.96 -12.25
CA ARG A 86 -8.84 -1.62 -12.35
C ARG A 86 -9.36 -1.06 -11.03
N MET A 87 -10.04 0.09 -11.11
CA MET A 87 -10.69 0.71 -9.96
C MET A 87 -12.20 0.59 -10.15
N ASN A 88 -12.83 -0.36 -9.46
CA ASN A 88 -14.29 -0.52 -9.43
C ASN A 88 -14.89 0.18 -8.20
N CYS A 89 -14.25 1.23 -7.72
CA CYS A 89 -14.64 2.01 -6.58
C CYS A 89 -14.14 3.45 -6.73
N ASP A 90 -14.80 4.39 -6.13
CA ASP A 90 -14.35 5.76 -5.97
C ASP A 90 -14.00 6.00 -4.48
N SER A 91 -12.75 6.32 -4.19
CA SER A 91 -12.26 6.50 -2.82
C SER A 91 -11.27 7.65 -2.74
N GLU A 92 -11.64 8.67 -1.98
CA GLU A 92 -10.75 9.79 -1.68
C GLU A 92 -9.57 9.33 -0.82
N GLN A 93 -9.76 8.34 0.05
CA GLN A 93 -8.69 7.77 0.88
C GLN A 93 -7.62 7.12 0.00
N LEU A 94 -8.00 6.33 -1.02
CA LEU A 94 -7.03 5.75 -1.95
C LEU A 94 -6.28 6.84 -2.72
N ARG A 95 -6.95 7.90 -3.15
CA ARG A 95 -6.29 9.04 -3.80
C ARG A 95 -5.31 9.75 -2.88
N ALA A 96 -5.72 10.02 -1.63
CA ALA A 96 -4.84 10.63 -0.62
C ALA A 96 -3.60 9.77 -0.31
N LEU A 97 -3.76 8.45 -0.37
CA LEU A 97 -2.69 7.49 -0.21
C LEU A 97 -1.89 7.25 -1.50
N ALA A 98 -2.15 7.97 -2.59
CA ALA A 98 -1.56 7.74 -3.91
C ALA A 98 -1.65 6.28 -4.37
N LEU A 99 -2.80 5.65 -4.14
CA LEU A 99 -3.14 4.28 -4.56
C LEU A 99 -4.30 4.36 -5.56
N PHE A 100 -4.02 4.79 -6.77
CA PHE A 100 -5.04 4.98 -7.81
C PHE A 100 -4.50 4.62 -9.19
N ALA A 101 -5.39 4.12 -10.05
CA ALA A 101 -5.08 3.88 -11.44
C ALA A 101 -4.82 5.20 -12.17
N GLY A 102 -3.86 5.19 -13.08
CA GLY A 102 -3.46 6.34 -13.88
C GLY A 102 -2.60 5.90 -15.06
N GLU A 103 -2.09 6.86 -15.81
CA GLU A 103 -1.17 6.59 -16.93
C GLU A 103 0.27 6.29 -16.46
N GLU A 104 0.46 6.18 -15.17
CA GLU A 104 1.76 6.01 -14.54
C GLU A 104 2.41 4.68 -14.92
N LYS A 105 3.67 4.74 -15.31
CA LYS A 105 4.50 3.56 -15.54
C LYS A 105 5.02 2.93 -14.25
N ALA A 106 4.75 3.55 -13.11
CA ALA A 106 5.13 3.04 -11.80
C ALA A 106 4.50 1.68 -11.54
N GLY A 107 5.23 0.80 -10.85
CA GLY A 107 4.76 -0.53 -10.50
C GLY A 107 3.68 -0.50 -9.42
N CYS A 108 2.74 -1.42 -9.55
CA CYS A 108 1.77 -1.77 -8.53
C CYS A 108 1.86 -3.28 -8.29
N TYR A 109 2.22 -3.67 -7.09
CA TYR A 109 2.35 -5.06 -6.68
C TYR A 109 1.46 -5.29 -5.47
N VAL A 110 0.67 -6.35 -5.50
CA VAL A 110 -0.21 -6.72 -4.39
C VAL A 110 -0.13 -8.21 -4.12
N ASP A 111 -0.34 -8.57 -2.86
CA ASP A 111 -0.69 -9.92 -2.45
C ASP A 111 -2.02 -9.83 -1.71
N SER A 112 -3.04 -10.48 -2.24
CA SER A 112 -4.39 -10.49 -1.68
C SER A 112 -4.72 -11.82 -0.99
N THR A 113 -3.75 -12.73 -0.87
CA THR A 113 -3.92 -14.00 -0.18
C THR A 113 -4.15 -13.82 1.32
N GLU A 114 -4.33 -14.92 2.04
CA GLU A 114 -4.46 -14.89 3.50
C GLU A 114 -3.19 -14.34 4.15
N GLY A 115 -3.34 -13.44 5.11
CA GLY A 115 -2.24 -12.82 5.84
C GLY A 115 -2.25 -11.30 5.84
N GLU A 116 -1.17 -10.72 6.37
CA GLU A 116 -0.97 -9.28 6.45
C GLU A 116 0.20 -8.84 5.57
N TYR A 117 -0.03 -7.84 4.76
CA TYR A 117 0.95 -7.23 3.87
C TYR A 117 0.98 -5.72 4.06
N ILE A 118 2.15 -5.20 4.39
CA ILE A 118 2.36 -3.76 4.65
C ILE A 118 2.80 -3.07 3.36
N LEU A 119 2.30 -1.87 3.13
CA LEU A 119 2.73 -1.06 2.00
C LEU A 119 4.20 -0.66 2.13
N ILE A 120 4.98 -0.93 1.09
CA ILE A 120 6.28 -0.33 0.87
C ILE A 120 6.28 0.46 -0.44
N ARG A 121 7.14 1.46 -0.54
CA ARG A 121 7.18 2.41 -1.66
C ARG A 121 8.58 2.69 -2.14
N GLY A 122 8.65 3.33 -3.30
CA GLY A 122 9.87 3.89 -3.86
C GLY A 122 10.56 3.00 -4.87
N GLY A 123 10.52 1.70 -4.65
CA GLY A 123 11.33 0.75 -5.40
C GLY A 123 12.78 0.72 -4.94
N ASP A 124 13.50 -0.29 -5.34
CA ASP A 124 14.92 -0.44 -5.10
C ASP A 124 15.77 -0.19 -6.36
N TRP A 125 17.08 -0.31 -6.21
CA TRP A 125 18.06 -0.12 -7.28
C TRP A 125 17.88 -1.05 -8.49
N SER A 126 17.14 -2.16 -8.35
CA SER A 126 16.86 -3.12 -9.43
C SER A 126 15.62 -2.76 -10.25
N ASN A 127 14.75 -1.89 -9.76
CA ASN A 127 13.49 -1.54 -10.42
C ASN A 127 13.65 -0.63 -11.64
N GLY A 128 14.82 0.00 -11.83
CA GLY A 128 15.08 0.84 -13.00
C GLY A 128 14.03 1.95 -13.18
N GLY A 129 13.46 2.05 -14.37
CA GLY A 129 12.45 3.07 -14.70
C GLY A 129 11.08 2.90 -14.02
N TYR A 130 10.85 1.81 -13.30
CA TYR A 130 9.64 1.61 -12.49
C TYR A 130 9.78 2.16 -11.08
N ALA A 131 11.01 2.46 -10.61
CA ALA A 131 11.22 3.11 -9.33
C ALA A 131 10.62 4.52 -9.34
N GLY A 132 10.11 4.96 -8.20
CA GLY A 132 9.51 6.29 -8.06
C GLY A 132 8.51 6.34 -6.92
N VAL A 133 8.08 7.54 -6.55
CA VAL A 133 7.18 7.78 -5.42
C VAL A 133 5.83 7.06 -5.52
N PHE A 134 5.39 6.73 -6.72
CA PHE A 134 4.16 5.98 -6.96
C PHE A 134 4.37 4.47 -7.06
N ASN A 135 5.63 3.99 -7.10
CA ASN A 135 5.90 2.57 -7.07
C ASN A 135 5.46 2.00 -5.72
N SER A 136 4.52 1.08 -5.74
CA SER A 136 3.80 0.61 -4.55
C SER A 136 3.80 -0.90 -4.50
N TYR A 137 4.18 -1.48 -3.36
CA TYR A 137 4.17 -2.90 -3.13
C TYR A 137 3.38 -3.21 -1.85
N LEU A 138 2.22 -3.79 -2.01
CA LEU A 138 1.27 -4.26 -0.99
C LEU A 138 1.30 -5.80 -0.89
N GLY A 139 2.44 -6.39 -1.08
CA GLY A 139 2.69 -7.83 -0.93
C GLY A 139 3.85 -8.12 0.02
N ASN A 140 4.24 -7.13 0.83
CA ASN A 140 5.38 -7.24 1.72
C ASN A 140 4.93 -7.65 3.13
N PRO A 141 5.21 -8.89 3.60
CA PRO A 141 4.83 -9.29 4.94
C PRO A 141 5.56 -8.43 5.98
N ARG A 142 4.92 -8.19 7.12
CA ARG A 142 5.48 -7.38 8.22
C ARG A 142 6.85 -7.87 8.69
N SER A 143 7.10 -9.16 8.60
CA SER A 143 8.35 -9.79 9.04
C SER A 143 9.50 -9.66 8.04
N ASN A 144 9.27 -9.05 6.87
CA ASN A 144 10.33 -8.92 5.87
C ASN A 144 11.46 -8.02 6.38
N ALA A 145 12.69 -8.54 6.28
CA ALA A 145 13.93 -7.88 6.68
C ALA A 145 15.00 -8.01 5.59
N ASP A 146 14.60 -8.03 4.34
CA ASP A 146 15.52 -8.13 3.20
C ASP A 146 16.40 -6.88 3.07
N GLY A 147 17.60 -7.05 2.49
CA GLY A 147 18.59 -5.99 2.36
C GLY A 147 18.17 -4.83 1.42
N ASN A 148 17.07 -4.98 0.68
CA ASN A 148 16.49 -3.96 -0.18
C ASN A 148 15.23 -3.29 0.40
N VAL A 149 14.90 -3.58 1.67
CA VAL A 149 13.77 -2.97 2.39
C VAL A 149 14.27 -2.24 3.62
N GLY A 150 13.80 -1.03 3.82
CA GLY A 150 14.21 -0.21 4.96
C GLY A 150 13.11 0.75 5.39
N GLY A 151 13.45 1.68 6.25
CA GLY A 151 12.56 2.71 6.73
C GLY A 151 13.29 3.99 7.08
N ARG A 152 12.62 5.11 6.97
CA ARG A 152 13.08 6.39 7.46
C ARG A 152 12.25 6.83 8.65
N SER A 153 12.93 7.32 9.67
CA SER A 153 12.27 8.04 10.76
C SER A 153 11.94 9.45 10.28
N ALA A 154 10.70 9.87 10.43
CA ALA A 154 10.34 11.29 10.34
C ALA A 154 10.14 11.82 11.75
N TYR A 155 10.81 12.93 12.07
CA TYR A 155 10.63 13.62 13.33
C TYR A 155 9.87 14.92 13.09
N PHE A 156 8.72 15.06 13.72
CA PHE A 156 7.94 16.30 13.72
C PHE A 156 8.08 16.96 15.09
N LYS A 157 8.69 18.15 15.14
CA LYS A 157 8.70 18.94 16.34
C LYS A 157 7.28 19.50 16.55
N LYS A 158 6.63 19.10 17.64
CA LYS A 158 5.38 19.74 18.07
C LYS A 158 5.70 21.21 18.41
N HIS A 159 5.07 22.15 17.74
CA HIS A 159 5.11 23.57 18.05
C HIS A 159 4.04 23.90 19.09
#